data_eb6567aeb933bf9f09a7c350789041fc
#
_entry.id   eb6567aeb933bf9f09a7c350789041fc
#
_cell.length_a   1.000
_cell.length_b   1.000
_cell.length_c   1.000
_cell.angle_alpha   90.00
_cell.angle_beta   90.00
_cell.angle_gamma   90.00
#
_symmetry.space_group_name_H-M   'P 1'
#
loop_
_entity.id
_entity.type
_entity.pdbx_description
1 polymer ?
#
loop_
_entity_poly.entity_id
_entity_poly.type
_entity_poly.pdbx_seq_one_letter_code
_entity_poly.pdbx_strand_id
1 'polypeptide(L)'
;MDREAFLTSLSQNPLRQSLLRHPFFDHVASAPVDRDQVAIFLGQYWYPISYFPEFLARTVALLPTTELKTAISKILYQELGEGEIERAHENLYRDTMVDAGFTPLSVTGTPMTEPTRRLMEGYQRSTGRFQSALGFVYGTEIIDMRIVSGLGAAVTAASGKETLPWVEIHVEQEPEHVRKARHAVRLDFSAENMAEIVQNAEEIWRLWDGFFSGLLAGWTAQRAA
;
A
#
# COMPACT_ATOMS: atom_id res chain seq x y z
N MET A 1 -18.60 4.16 20.25
CA MET A 1 -17.15 4.06 20.55
C MET A 1 -16.69 5.44 20.99
N ASP A 2 -15.96 5.55 22.09
CA ASP A 2 -15.28 6.78 22.44
C ASP A 2 -13.97 6.95 21.65
N ARG A 3 -13.35 8.13 21.78
CA ARG A 3 -12.15 8.48 21.01
C ARG A 3 -10.92 7.65 21.36
N GLU A 4 -10.74 7.31 22.62
CA GLU A 4 -9.59 6.51 23.07
C GLU A 4 -9.69 5.08 22.54
N ALA A 5 -10.87 4.47 22.68
CA ALA A 5 -11.15 3.16 22.10
C ALA A 5 -11.00 3.14 20.58
N PHE A 6 -11.40 4.21 19.88
CA PHE A 6 -11.22 4.36 18.45
C PHE A 6 -9.74 4.34 18.05
N LEU A 7 -8.92 5.19 18.67
CA LEU A 7 -7.49 5.25 18.34
C LEU A 7 -6.76 3.96 18.70
N THR A 8 -7.16 3.31 19.79
CA THR A 8 -6.65 2.00 20.20
C THR A 8 -7.03 0.93 19.20
N SER A 9 -8.30 0.90 18.75
CA SER A 9 -8.78 -0.04 17.72
C SER A 9 -8.01 0.06 16.41
N LEU A 10 -7.54 1.24 16.05
CA LEU A 10 -6.69 1.43 14.87
C LEU A 10 -5.23 1.03 15.11
N SER A 11 -4.64 1.51 16.20
CA SER A 11 -3.20 1.34 16.46
C SER A 11 -2.80 -0.05 16.93
N GLN A 12 -3.67 -0.74 17.68
CA GLN A 12 -3.43 -2.08 18.25
C GLN A 12 -4.27 -3.18 17.59
N ASN A 13 -4.82 -2.92 16.40
CA ASN A 13 -5.68 -3.87 15.69
C ASN A 13 -4.95 -5.20 15.41
N PRO A 14 -5.54 -6.36 15.77
CA PRO A 14 -4.93 -7.67 15.53
C PRO A 14 -4.69 -7.96 14.05
N LEU A 15 -5.58 -7.54 13.15
CA LEU A 15 -5.42 -7.74 11.70
C LEU A 15 -4.20 -6.99 11.17
N ARG A 16 -4.02 -5.73 11.59
CA ARG A 16 -2.82 -4.97 11.27
C ARG A 16 -1.56 -5.66 11.78
N GLN A 17 -1.57 -6.14 13.03
CA GLN A 17 -0.41 -6.82 13.63
C GLN A 17 -0.09 -8.14 12.89
N SER A 18 -1.11 -8.90 12.49
CA SER A 18 -0.97 -10.10 11.69
C SER A 18 -0.36 -9.79 10.33
N LEU A 19 -0.87 -8.77 9.64
CA LEU A 19 -0.40 -8.36 8.33
C LEU A 19 1.07 -7.90 8.35
N LEU A 20 1.50 -7.14 9.34
CA LEU A 20 2.90 -6.74 9.50
C LEU A 20 3.86 -7.92 9.72
N ARG A 21 3.35 -9.08 10.15
CA ARG A 21 4.07 -10.34 10.36
C ARG A 21 3.67 -11.41 9.36
N HIS A 22 3.08 -11.01 8.22
CA HIS A 22 2.61 -11.98 7.23
C HIS A 22 3.78 -12.86 6.74
N PRO A 23 3.58 -14.20 6.64
CA PRO A 23 4.65 -15.14 6.26
C PRO A 23 5.32 -14.85 4.92
N PHE A 24 4.64 -14.15 4.03
CA PHE A 24 5.21 -13.66 2.77
C PHE A 24 6.50 -12.87 2.99
N PHE A 25 6.52 -11.96 3.95
CA PHE A 25 7.70 -11.13 4.22
C PHE A 25 8.87 -11.92 4.80
N ASP A 26 8.59 -12.93 5.61
CA ASP A 26 9.63 -13.83 6.13
C ASP A 26 10.20 -14.69 5.01
N HIS A 27 9.35 -15.15 4.09
CA HIS A 27 9.76 -15.90 2.91
C HIS A 27 10.70 -15.07 2.01
N VAL A 28 10.35 -13.83 1.72
CA VAL A 28 11.19 -12.90 0.93
C VAL A 28 12.54 -12.63 1.61
N ALA A 29 12.56 -12.53 2.94
CA ALA A 29 13.79 -12.21 3.69
C ALA A 29 14.73 -13.41 3.87
N SER A 30 14.23 -14.64 3.86
CA SER A 30 14.98 -15.83 4.30
C SER A 30 15.27 -16.85 3.20
N ALA A 31 14.56 -16.81 2.07
CA ALA A 31 14.70 -17.78 0.98
C ALA A 31 15.37 -17.12 -0.25
N PRO A 32 16.11 -17.91 -1.07
CA PRO A 32 16.45 -17.49 -2.42
C PRO A 32 15.13 -17.23 -3.18
N VAL A 33 14.86 -15.97 -3.46
CA VAL A 33 13.67 -15.57 -4.22
C VAL A 33 13.98 -15.71 -5.70
N ASP A 34 13.16 -16.48 -6.42
CA ASP A 34 13.30 -16.62 -7.85
C ASP A 34 12.94 -15.30 -8.55
N ARG A 35 13.70 -14.95 -9.59
CA ARG A 35 13.50 -13.70 -10.36
C ARG A 35 12.10 -13.63 -10.98
N ASP A 36 11.56 -14.75 -11.44
CA ASP A 36 10.21 -14.79 -12.02
C ASP A 36 9.13 -14.59 -10.96
N GLN A 37 9.37 -15.10 -9.74
CA GLN A 37 8.49 -14.83 -8.60
C GLN A 37 8.47 -13.35 -8.23
N VAL A 38 9.64 -12.70 -8.22
CA VAL A 38 9.72 -11.25 -8.00
C VAL A 38 9.01 -10.49 -9.12
N ALA A 39 9.20 -10.89 -10.39
CA ALA A 39 8.52 -10.28 -11.53
C ALA A 39 6.97 -10.35 -11.38
N ILE A 40 6.43 -11.49 -10.90
CA ILE A 40 5.00 -11.63 -10.61
C ILE A 40 4.59 -10.64 -9.50
N PHE A 41 5.35 -10.58 -8.41
CA PHE A 41 5.07 -9.63 -7.33
C PHE A 41 5.05 -8.19 -7.85
N LEU A 42 6.05 -7.78 -8.59
CA LEU A 42 6.14 -6.43 -9.17
C LEU A 42 4.91 -6.12 -10.04
N GLY A 43 4.54 -7.02 -10.93
CA GLY A 43 3.39 -6.82 -11.82
C GLY A 43 2.05 -6.79 -11.09
N GLN A 44 1.89 -7.52 -9.98
CA GLN A 44 0.68 -7.45 -9.16
C GLN A 44 0.65 -6.18 -8.29
N TYR A 45 1.79 -5.74 -7.77
CA TYR A 45 1.89 -4.54 -6.95
C TYR A 45 1.80 -3.24 -7.77
N TRP A 46 2.03 -3.30 -9.08
CA TRP A 46 1.80 -2.17 -9.99
C TRP A 46 0.39 -1.61 -9.89
N TYR A 47 -0.62 -2.46 -9.77
CA TYR A 47 -2.01 -2.03 -9.76
C TYR A 47 -2.37 -1.09 -8.59
N PRO A 48 -2.09 -1.42 -7.32
CA PRO A 48 -2.34 -0.48 -6.24
C PRO A 48 -1.48 0.79 -6.36
N ILE A 49 -0.21 0.71 -6.77
CA ILE A 49 0.65 1.90 -6.91
C ILE A 49 0.11 2.86 -7.97
N SER A 50 -0.18 2.37 -9.17
CA SER A 50 -0.66 3.22 -10.27
C SER A 50 -2.03 3.84 -10.00
N TYR A 51 -2.85 3.20 -9.19
CA TYR A 51 -4.18 3.69 -8.82
C TYR A 51 -4.17 4.60 -7.57
N PHE A 52 -3.16 4.52 -6.74
CA PHE A 52 -3.15 5.20 -5.44
C PHE A 52 -3.31 6.72 -5.52
N PRO A 53 -2.67 7.45 -6.46
CA PRO A 53 -2.92 8.88 -6.63
C PRO A 53 -4.37 9.21 -7.02
N GLU A 54 -5.01 8.42 -7.87
CA GLU A 54 -6.44 8.58 -8.21
C GLU A 54 -7.33 8.34 -6.98
N PHE A 55 -7.05 7.29 -6.22
CA PHE A 55 -7.75 7.00 -4.97
C PHE A 55 -7.64 8.15 -3.96
N LEU A 56 -6.45 8.72 -3.77
CA LEU A 56 -6.24 9.89 -2.90
C LEU A 56 -6.99 11.12 -3.40
N ALA A 57 -6.97 11.40 -4.71
CA ALA A 57 -7.70 12.52 -5.29
C ALA A 57 -9.22 12.40 -5.07
N ARG A 58 -9.78 11.21 -5.30
CA ARG A 58 -11.19 10.89 -5.01
C ARG A 58 -11.50 11.05 -3.52
N THR A 59 -10.59 10.58 -2.66
CA THR A 59 -10.71 10.74 -1.20
C THR A 59 -10.78 12.21 -0.81
N VAL A 60 -9.85 13.04 -1.29
CA VAL A 60 -9.84 14.50 -1.02
C VAL A 60 -11.17 15.15 -1.39
N ALA A 61 -11.77 14.76 -2.52
CA ALA A 61 -13.07 15.29 -2.95
C ALA A 61 -14.21 14.97 -1.96
N LEU A 62 -14.16 13.82 -1.28
CA LEU A 62 -15.17 13.36 -0.32
C LEU A 62 -15.03 13.97 1.07
N LEU A 63 -13.82 14.38 1.46
CA LEU A 63 -13.54 14.82 2.83
C LEU A 63 -14.34 16.08 3.21
N PRO A 64 -14.96 16.11 4.41
CA PRO A 64 -15.91 17.18 4.77
C PRO A 64 -15.25 18.48 5.20
N THR A 65 -14.00 18.47 5.65
CA THR A 65 -13.32 19.65 6.20
C THR A 65 -12.05 20.00 5.42
N THR A 66 -11.70 21.28 5.39
CA THR A 66 -10.45 21.75 4.78
C THR A 66 -9.22 21.15 5.46
N GLU A 67 -9.27 20.92 6.77
CA GLU A 67 -8.17 20.30 7.53
C GLU A 67 -7.89 18.88 7.05
N LEU A 68 -8.92 18.05 6.92
CA LEU A 68 -8.81 16.70 6.35
C LEU A 68 -8.29 16.73 4.92
N LYS A 69 -8.86 17.60 4.08
CA LYS A 69 -8.42 17.77 2.69
C LYS A 69 -6.95 18.15 2.61
N THR A 70 -6.50 19.11 3.42
CA THR A 70 -5.10 19.54 3.45
C THR A 70 -4.16 18.41 3.87
N ALA A 71 -4.55 17.59 4.87
CA ALA A 71 -3.73 16.48 5.32
C ALA A 71 -3.53 15.44 4.21
N ILE A 72 -4.61 15.01 3.55
CA ILE A 72 -4.55 13.97 2.50
C ILE A 72 -4.00 14.52 1.18
N SER A 73 -4.27 15.79 0.84
CA SER A 73 -3.66 16.43 -0.35
C SER A 73 -2.15 16.53 -0.27
N LYS A 74 -1.56 16.57 0.93
CA LYS A 74 -0.09 16.58 1.05
C LYS A 74 0.49 15.22 0.66
N ILE A 75 -0.16 14.12 1.05
CA ILE A 75 0.23 12.77 0.58
C ILE A 75 0.10 12.71 -0.94
N LEU A 76 -1.07 13.08 -1.49
CA LEU A 76 -1.29 13.09 -2.94
C LEU A 76 -0.24 13.91 -3.69
N TYR A 77 0.15 15.07 -3.17
CA TYR A 77 1.16 15.93 -3.79
C TYR A 77 2.53 15.23 -3.85
N GLN A 78 2.90 14.49 -2.80
CA GLN A 78 4.13 13.70 -2.75
C GLN A 78 4.07 12.49 -3.70
N GLU A 79 2.95 11.76 -3.71
CA GLU A 79 2.73 10.66 -4.67
C GLU A 79 2.84 11.10 -6.13
N LEU A 80 2.44 12.33 -6.43
CA LEU A 80 2.56 12.93 -7.77
C LEU A 80 3.93 13.59 -8.04
N GLY A 81 4.93 13.36 -7.18
CA GLY A 81 6.29 13.83 -7.39
C GLY A 81 6.53 15.29 -7.03
N GLU A 82 5.68 15.89 -6.20
CA GLU A 82 5.82 17.28 -5.74
C GLU A 82 5.87 18.32 -6.89
N GLY A 83 5.23 17.99 -8.02
CA GLY A 83 5.19 18.81 -9.22
C GLY A 83 6.19 18.39 -10.31
N GLU A 84 7.02 17.39 -10.05
CA GLU A 84 8.00 16.83 -10.99
C GLU A 84 7.59 15.42 -11.39
N ILE A 85 7.17 15.24 -12.65
CA ILE A 85 6.60 13.99 -13.14
C ILE A 85 7.55 12.79 -13.02
N GLU A 86 8.84 13.03 -13.13
CA GLU A 86 9.89 12.01 -13.01
C GLU A 86 10.00 11.48 -11.57
N ARG A 87 9.53 12.26 -10.61
CA ARG A 87 9.50 11.91 -9.19
C ARG A 87 8.16 11.31 -8.75
N ALA A 88 7.15 11.27 -9.62
CA ALA A 88 5.89 10.60 -9.32
C ALA A 88 6.16 9.13 -8.98
N HIS A 89 5.58 8.64 -7.87
CA HIS A 89 5.92 7.33 -7.32
C HIS A 89 5.65 6.18 -8.30
N GLU A 90 4.61 6.27 -9.12
CA GLU A 90 4.36 5.26 -10.16
C GLU A 90 5.46 5.24 -11.24
N ASN A 91 5.99 6.40 -11.64
CA ASN A 91 7.08 6.47 -12.61
C ASN A 91 8.39 5.98 -11.99
N LEU A 92 8.70 6.42 -10.78
CA LEU A 92 9.87 5.93 -10.04
C LEU A 92 9.81 4.41 -9.85
N TYR A 93 8.64 3.85 -9.54
CA TYR A 93 8.46 2.41 -9.43
C TYR A 93 8.83 1.70 -10.71
N ARG A 94 8.18 2.07 -11.82
CA ARG A 94 8.43 1.46 -13.13
C ARG A 94 9.92 1.56 -13.50
N ASP A 95 10.49 2.74 -13.40
CA ASP A 95 11.84 3.01 -13.85
C ASP A 95 12.88 2.33 -12.96
N THR A 96 12.69 2.31 -11.64
CA THR A 96 13.54 1.56 -10.68
C THR A 96 13.55 0.07 -11.00
N MET A 97 12.38 -0.54 -11.26
CA MET A 97 12.28 -1.98 -11.51
C MET A 97 12.85 -2.37 -12.87
N VAL A 98 12.64 -1.53 -13.89
CA VAL A 98 13.27 -1.72 -15.21
C VAL A 98 14.79 -1.59 -15.10
N ASP A 99 15.30 -0.62 -14.34
CA ASP A 99 16.73 -0.43 -14.11
C ASP A 99 17.35 -1.57 -13.29
N ALA A 100 16.57 -2.24 -12.45
CA ALA A 100 16.94 -3.49 -11.77
C ALA A 100 16.91 -4.70 -12.74
N GLY A 101 16.59 -4.47 -14.02
CA GLY A 101 16.66 -5.44 -15.12
C GLY A 101 15.37 -6.26 -15.30
N PHE A 102 14.25 -5.89 -14.67
CA PHE A 102 12.95 -6.48 -15.00
C PHE A 102 12.40 -5.88 -16.30
N THR A 103 11.61 -6.66 -17.06
CA THR A 103 11.05 -6.14 -18.31
C THR A 103 9.89 -5.17 -18.03
N PRO A 104 9.69 -4.14 -18.86
CA PRO A 104 8.51 -3.26 -18.70
C PRO A 104 7.20 -4.04 -18.61
N LEU A 105 7.05 -5.08 -19.43
CA LEU A 105 5.84 -5.92 -19.45
C LEU A 105 5.63 -6.67 -18.13
N SER A 106 6.69 -7.19 -17.51
CA SER A 106 6.59 -7.87 -16.22
C SER A 106 6.27 -6.91 -15.08
N VAL A 107 6.65 -5.64 -15.19
CA VAL A 107 6.39 -4.62 -14.15
C VAL A 107 5.00 -4.03 -14.27
N THR A 108 4.52 -3.72 -15.49
CA THR A 108 3.28 -2.95 -15.68
C THR A 108 2.20 -3.64 -16.50
N GLY A 109 2.51 -4.78 -17.13
CA GLY A 109 1.62 -5.47 -18.08
C GLY A 109 1.12 -6.84 -17.64
N THR A 110 1.43 -7.30 -16.43
CA THR A 110 1.01 -8.60 -15.93
C THR A 110 -0.51 -8.63 -15.66
N PRO A 111 -1.26 -9.62 -16.12
CA PRO A 111 -2.68 -9.73 -15.82
C PRO A 111 -2.95 -9.83 -14.32
N MET A 112 -3.99 -9.15 -13.83
CA MET A 112 -4.40 -9.23 -12.43
C MET A 112 -4.72 -10.65 -12.00
N THR A 113 -4.18 -11.06 -10.86
CA THR A 113 -4.66 -12.23 -10.14
C THR A 113 -5.97 -11.92 -9.41
N GLU A 114 -6.70 -12.96 -8.99
CA GLU A 114 -7.94 -12.78 -8.23
C GLU A 114 -7.74 -11.99 -6.91
N PRO A 115 -6.70 -12.25 -6.08
CA PRO A 115 -6.44 -11.44 -4.90
C PRO A 115 -6.16 -9.96 -5.23
N THR A 116 -5.41 -9.68 -6.29
CA THR A 116 -5.14 -8.32 -6.76
C THR A 116 -6.43 -7.62 -7.19
N ARG A 117 -7.29 -8.32 -7.95
CA ARG A 117 -8.57 -7.77 -8.39
C ARG A 117 -9.47 -7.41 -7.19
N ARG A 118 -9.54 -8.26 -6.17
CA ARG A 118 -10.30 -7.97 -4.93
C ARG A 118 -9.76 -6.76 -4.19
N LEU A 119 -8.44 -6.62 -4.11
CA LEU A 119 -7.79 -5.45 -3.51
C LEU A 119 -8.19 -4.17 -4.25
N MET A 120 -8.10 -4.16 -5.59
CA MET A 120 -8.45 -3.01 -6.42
C MET A 120 -9.94 -2.66 -6.33
N GLU A 121 -10.84 -3.66 -6.37
CA GLU A 121 -12.26 -3.45 -6.13
C GLU A 121 -12.55 -2.85 -4.75
N GLY A 122 -11.79 -3.24 -3.72
CA GLY A 122 -11.85 -2.64 -2.39
C GLY A 122 -11.53 -1.15 -2.42
N TYR A 123 -10.40 -0.76 -3.02
CA TYR A 123 -10.04 0.64 -3.19
C TYR A 123 -11.12 1.44 -3.94
N GLN A 124 -11.64 0.89 -5.03
CA GLN A 124 -12.69 1.56 -5.82
C GLN A 124 -13.97 1.77 -5.01
N ARG A 125 -14.44 0.72 -4.30
CA ARG A 125 -15.64 0.82 -3.44
C ARG A 125 -15.46 1.81 -2.31
N SER A 126 -14.29 1.90 -1.73
CA SER A 126 -14.03 2.77 -0.58
C SER A 126 -14.23 4.24 -0.88
N THR A 127 -14.12 4.68 -2.14
CA THR A 127 -14.36 6.07 -2.56
C THR A 127 -15.84 6.43 -2.69
N GLY A 128 -16.76 5.64 -2.17
CA GLY A 128 -18.19 5.98 -2.09
C GLY A 128 -18.55 6.87 -0.90
N ARG A 129 -17.78 6.84 0.19
CA ARG A 129 -18.01 7.61 1.43
C ARG A 129 -16.69 8.02 2.05
N PHE A 130 -16.66 9.19 2.72
CA PHE A 130 -15.40 9.70 3.29
C PHE A 130 -14.86 8.79 4.42
N GLN A 131 -15.72 8.16 5.21
CA GLN A 131 -15.32 7.25 6.28
C GLN A 131 -14.59 6.03 5.73
N SER A 132 -15.14 5.45 4.66
CA SER A 132 -14.53 4.32 3.97
C SER A 132 -13.18 4.71 3.36
N ALA A 133 -13.15 5.82 2.64
CA ALA A 133 -11.93 6.33 2.03
C ALA A 133 -10.85 6.63 3.09
N LEU A 134 -11.21 7.29 4.19
CA LEU A 134 -10.27 7.62 5.27
C LEU A 134 -9.75 6.36 5.99
N GLY A 135 -10.60 5.34 6.20
CA GLY A 135 -10.19 4.05 6.74
C GLY A 135 -9.18 3.34 5.83
N PHE A 136 -9.39 3.38 4.52
CA PHE A 136 -8.47 2.82 3.52
C PHE A 136 -7.15 3.59 3.46
N VAL A 137 -7.17 4.94 3.43
CA VAL A 137 -5.94 5.74 3.50
C VAL A 137 -5.14 5.37 4.74
N TYR A 138 -5.75 5.45 5.92
CA TYR A 138 -5.05 5.12 7.17
C TYR A 138 -4.50 3.69 7.16
N GLY A 139 -5.32 2.74 6.73
CA GLY A 139 -4.95 1.33 6.71
C GLY A 139 -3.78 1.04 5.77
N THR A 140 -3.71 1.70 4.62
CA THR A 140 -2.61 1.56 3.65
C THR A 140 -1.33 2.20 4.18
N GLU A 141 -1.34 3.47 4.54
CA GLU A 141 -0.17 4.22 4.99
C GLU A 141 0.53 3.59 6.20
N ILE A 142 -0.24 3.02 7.13
CA ILE A 142 0.34 2.47 8.36
C ILE A 142 1.07 1.14 8.17
N ILE A 143 0.93 0.50 7.01
CA ILE A 143 1.59 -0.77 6.66
C ILE A 143 2.58 -0.60 5.51
N ASP A 144 2.57 0.54 4.82
CA ASP A 144 3.30 0.73 3.56
C ASP A 144 4.80 0.46 3.69
N MET A 145 5.46 0.99 4.70
CA MET A 145 6.90 0.72 4.93
C MET A 145 7.24 -0.76 5.05
N ARG A 146 6.32 -1.60 5.54
CA ARG A 146 6.54 -3.05 5.57
C ARG A 146 6.51 -3.64 4.16
N ILE A 147 5.61 -3.14 3.33
CA ILE A 147 5.47 -3.57 1.92
C ILE A 147 6.69 -3.11 1.12
N VAL A 148 7.04 -1.84 1.20
CA VAL A 148 8.19 -1.23 0.53
C VAL A 148 9.49 -1.94 0.89
N SER A 149 9.71 -2.20 2.19
CA SER A 149 10.90 -2.92 2.66
C SER A 149 10.94 -4.37 2.15
N GLY A 150 9.80 -5.05 2.12
CA GLY A 150 9.69 -6.41 1.60
C GLY A 150 9.97 -6.48 0.09
N LEU A 151 9.41 -5.54 -0.67
CA LEU A 151 9.63 -5.43 -2.11
C LEU A 151 11.08 -5.08 -2.41
N GLY A 152 11.66 -4.10 -1.73
CA GLY A 152 13.06 -3.72 -1.88
C GLY A 152 14.00 -4.91 -1.65
N ALA A 153 13.79 -5.67 -0.56
CA ALA A 153 14.55 -6.86 -0.26
C ALA A 153 14.45 -7.93 -1.37
N ALA A 154 13.23 -8.17 -1.90
CA ALA A 154 13.02 -9.10 -3.01
C ALA A 154 13.76 -8.68 -4.27
N VAL A 155 13.66 -7.40 -4.65
CA VAL A 155 14.31 -6.86 -5.84
C VAL A 155 15.82 -6.91 -5.70
N THR A 156 16.38 -6.50 -4.57
CA THR A 156 17.82 -6.57 -4.29
C THR A 156 18.33 -8.01 -4.38
N ALA A 157 17.63 -8.96 -3.75
CA ALA A 157 18.01 -10.37 -3.79
C ALA A 157 17.98 -10.96 -5.22
N ALA A 158 17.01 -10.57 -6.04
CA ALA A 158 16.85 -11.09 -7.40
C ALA A 158 17.74 -10.41 -8.47
N SER A 159 18.17 -9.16 -8.22
CA SER A 159 18.87 -8.33 -9.20
C SER A 159 20.32 -7.99 -8.83
N GLY A 160 20.66 -8.04 -7.54
CA GLY A 160 21.93 -7.54 -7.02
C GLY A 160 22.02 -6.00 -6.94
N LYS A 161 20.93 -5.28 -7.28
CA LYS A 161 20.87 -3.82 -7.16
C LYS A 161 20.67 -3.44 -5.69
N GLU A 162 21.56 -2.62 -5.15
CA GLU A 162 21.48 -2.12 -3.78
C GLU A 162 20.73 -0.78 -3.69
N THR A 163 20.87 0.06 -4.74
CA THR A 163 20.21 1.37 -4.83
C THR A 163 18.91 1.24 -5.59
N LEU A 164 17.80 1.55 -4.94
CA LEU A 164 16.45 1.48 -5.49
C LEU A 164 15.72 2.81 -5.24
N PRO A 165 15.77 3.78 -6.19
CA PRO A 165 15.23 5.12 -6.00
C PRO A 165 13.77 5.15 -5.50
N TRP A 166 12.93 4.22 -5.97
CA TRP A 166 11.56 4.11 -5.48
C TRP A 166 11.48 3.72 -4.00
N VAL A 167 12.37 2.85 -3.52
CA VAL A 167 12.44 2.49 -2.09
C VAL A 167 12.96 3.67 -1.28
N GLU A 168 13.98 4.37 -1.79
CA GLU A 168 14.62 5.50 -1.11
C GLU A 168 13.64 6.66 -0.88
N ILE A 169 12.83 7.02 -1.88
CA ILE A 169 11.83 8.07 -1.74
C ILE A 169 10.77 7.73 -0.69
N HIS A 170 10.35 6.46 -0.60
CA HIS A 170 9.42 6.02 0.43
C HIS A 170 10.04 6.07 1.83
N VAL A 171 11.31 5.66 1.99
CA VAL A 171 12.02 5.78 3.27
C VAL A 171 12.10 7.25 3.72
N GLU A 172 12.25 8.18 2.77
CA GLU A 172 12.29 9.61 3.06
C GLU A 172 10.90 10.18 3.42
N GLN A 173 9.86 9.85 2.64
CA GLN A 173 8.55 10.52 2.72
C GLN A 173 7.53 9.80 3.61
N GLU A 174 7.60 8.49 3.76
CA GLU A 174 6.64 7.68 4.50
C GLU A 174 6.43 8.10 5.96
N PRO A 175 7.46 8.55 6.72
CA PRO A 175 7.22 9.10 8.06
C PRO A 175 6.23 10.27 8.07
N GLU A 176 6.22 11.09 7.02
CA GLU A 176 5.24 12.16 6.87
C GLU A 176 3.87 11.64 6.46
N HIS A 177 3.78 10.70 5.54
CA HIS A 177 2.52 10.04 5.15
C HIS A 177 1.81 9.45 6.36
N VAL A 178 2.51 8.62 7.13
CA VAL A 178 2.01 8.03 8.38
C VAL A 178 1.56 9.12 9.37
N ARG A 179 2.33 10.20 9.50
CA ARG A 179 1.98 11.32 10.39
C ARG A 179 0.70 12.02 9.93
N LYS A 180 0.51 12.23 8.62
CA LYS A 180 -0.69 12.86 8.05
C LYS A 180 -1.90 11.95 8.16
N ALA A 181 -1.77 10.67 7.85
CA ALA A 181 -2.84 9.69 8.03
C ALA A 181 -3.27 9.57 9.49
N ARG A 182 -2.31 9.52 10.43
CA ARG A 182 -2.60 9.52 11.87
C ARG A 182 -3.24 10.83 12.34
N HIS A 183 -2.84 11.97 11.81
CA HIS A 183 -3.46 13.25 12.12
C HIS A 183 -4.91 13.27 11.65
N ALA A 184 -5.18 12.83 10.43
CA ALA A 184 -6.52 12.82 9.87
C ALA A 184 -7.51 12.00 10.72
N VAL A 185 -7.13 10.81 11.22
CA VAL A 185 -8.01 10.00 12.09
C VAL A 185 -8.09 10.54 13.54
N ARG A 186 -7.28 11.54 13.92
CA ARG A 186 -7.34 12.18 15.22
C ARG A 186 -8.30 13.36 15.29
N LEU A 187 -8.89 13.77 14.19
CA LEU A 187 -9.89 14.82 14.17
C LEU A 187 -11.21 14.33 14.80
N ASP A 188 -12.13 15.26 15.06
CA ASP A 188 -13.37 14.93 15.73
C ASP A 188 -14.36 14.27 14.78
N PHE A 189 -14.77 13.06 15.14
CA PHE A 189 -15.78 12.27 14.42
C PHE A 189 -16.89 11.84 15.39
N SER A 190 -18.09 11.66 14.84
CA SER A 190 -19.17 10.99 15.57
C SER A 190 -18.79 9.54 15.90
N ALA A 191 -19.43 8.95 16.91
CA ALA A 191 -19.21 7.54 17.27
C ALA A 191 -19.48 6.58 16.11
N GLU A 192 -20.45 6.91 15.24
CA GLU A 192 -20.77 6.16 14.04
C GLU A 192 -19.65 6.25 13.00
N ASN A 193 -19.17 7.47 12.68
CA ASN A 193 -18.07 7.68 11.75
C ASN A 193 -16.78 6.98 12.22
N MET A 194 -16.47 7.01 13.51
CA MET A 194 -15.32 6.31 14.08
C MET A 194 -15.43 4.79 13.86
N ALA A 195 -16.62 4.22 14.09
CA ALA A 195 -16.83 2.78 13.87
C ALA A 195 -16.66 2.38 12.39
N GLU A 196 -17.20 3.19 11.47
CA GLU A 196 -17.05 2.94 10.03
C GLU A 196 -15.58 3.08 9.57
N ILE A 197 -14.82 4.06 10.07
CA ILE A 197 -13.40 4.21 9.76
C ILE A 197 -12.61 2.97 10.20
N VAL A 198 -12.85 2.45 11.41
CA VAL A 198 -12.20 1.21 11.90
C VAL A 198 -12.55 0.03 11.02
N GLN A 199 -13.84 -0.17 10.71
CA GLN A 199 -14.30 -1.28 9.87
C GLN A 199 -13.62 -1.27 8.50
N ASN A 200 -13.46 -0.10 7.90
CA ASN A 200 -12.83 0.04 6.59
C ASN A 200 -11.30 -0.09 6.65
N ALA A 201 -10.65 0.34 7.73
CA ALA A 201 -9.23 0.03 7.97
C ALA A 201 -9.01 -1.48 8.11
N GLU A 202 -9.91 -2.20 8.78
CA GLU A 202 -9.88 -3.66 8.86
C GLU A 202 -10.13 -4.33 7.52
N GLU A 203 -11.02 -3.77 6.67
CA GLU A 203 -11.26 -4.30 5.34
C GLU A 203 -10.01 -4.24 4.48
N ILE A 204 -9.33 -3.09 4.41
CA ILE A 204 -8.11 -2.97 3.60
C ILE A 204 -7.00 -3.88 4.11
N TRP A 205 -6.85 -4.09 5.43
CA TRP A 205 -5.85 -5.03 5.96
C TRP A 205 -6.16 -6.48 5.57
N ARG A 206 -7.44 -6.91 5.56
CA ARG A 206 -7.83 -8.25 5.05
C ARG A 206 -7.56 -8.39 3.55
N LEU A 207 -7.76 -7.34 2.78
CA LEU A 207 -7.50 -7.34 1.33
C LEU A 207 -5.99 -7.46 1.05
N TRP A 208 -5.15 -6.74 1.77
CA TRP A 208 -3.70 -6.88 1.69
C TRP A 208 -3.21 -8.25 2.17
N ASP A 209 -3.77 -8.79 3.24
CA ASP A 209 -3.47 -10.16 3.70
C ASP A 209 -3.79 -11.19 2.60
N GLY A 210 -4.95 -11.07 1.97
CA GLY A 210 -5.34 -11.90 0.82
C GLY A 210 -4.40 -11.75 -0.38
N PHE A 211 -3.94 -10.54 -0.67
CA PHE A 211 -2.96 -10.26 -1.72
C PHE A 211 -1.65 -11.00 -1.47
N PHE A 212 -1.04 -10.86 -0.29
CA PHE A 212 0.21 -11.53 0.05
C PHE A 212 0.06 -13.04 0.18
N SER A 213 -1.06 -13.52 0.70
CA SER A 213 -1.37 -14.95 0.76
C SER A 213 -1.47 -15.55 -0.65
N GLY A 214 -2.07 -14.82 -1.59
CA GLY A 214 -2.15 -15.26 -3.00
C GLY A 214 -0.79 -15.34 -3.67
N LEU A 215 0.09 -14.38 -3.45
CA LEU A 215 1.48 -14.41 -3.94
C LEU A 215 2.25 -15.59 -3.35
N LEU A 216 2.19 -15.78 -2.03
CA LEU A 216 2.90 -16.87 -1.35
C LEU A 216 2.43 -18.25 -1.83
N ALA A 217 1.12 -18.44 -2.00
CA ALA A 217 0.55 -19.69 -2.53
C ALA A 217 1.03 -19.98 -3.96
N GLY A 218 1.07 -18.96 -4.83
CA GLY A 218 1.62 -19.10 -6.19
C GLY A 218 3.10 -19.50 -6.20
N TRP A 219 3.90 -18.92 -5.32
CA TRP A 219 5.33 -19.22 -5.21
C TRP A 219 5.61 -20.62 -4.69
N THR A 220 4.81 -21.10 -3.73
CA THR A 220 4.97 -22.46 -3.18
C THR A 220 4.51 -23.54 -4.19
N ALA A 221 3.48 -23.28 -4.98
CA ALA A 221 3.00 -24.20 -6.01
C ALA A 221 4.04 -24.37 -7.17
N GLN A 222 4.72 -23.30 -7.58
CA GLN A 222 5.77 -23.37 -8.61
C GLN A 222 7.00 -24.19 -8.19
N ARG A 223 7.31 -24.26 -6.88
CA ARG A 223 8.43 -25.08 -6.37
C ARG A 223 8.09 -26.58 -6.27
N ALA A 224 6.80 -26.93 -6.28
CA ALA A 224 6.34 -28.31 -6.19
C ALA A 224 6.09 -28.99 -7.55
N ALA A 225 6.14 -28.22 -8.65
CA ALA A 225 5.96 -28.67 -10.03
C ALA A 225 7.31 -28.87 -10.74
#